data_37d7361243f77c3642103731a320bb70
#
_entry.id   37d7361243f77c3642103731a320bb70
#
_cell.length_a   1.000
_cell.length_b   1.000
_cell.length_c   1.000
_cell.angle_alpha   90.00
_cell.angle_beta   90.00
_cell.angle_gamma   90.00
#
_symmetry.space_group_name_H-M   'P 1'
#
loop_
_entity.id
_entity.type
_entity.pdbx_description
1 polymer ?
#
loop_
_entity_poly.entity_id
_entity_poly.type
_entity_poly.pdbx_seq_one_letter_code
_entity_poly.pdbx_strand_id
1 'polypeptide(L)'
;ESQRIKTHDAEQSKAIHKLGDQARYKLILSGTPVQNDAIDIWSQYRFLDASIFGRNFYQFRNRYAIMGGFNRKQIVGYKDLDGLIRKEHSIAFRITKEEAIDLPEQTFIKRKVQLGKKEKDLYNQIKRSSYAELSNGDKITATTVLTRLLRLQQLAGGFLVTDDSDKPELVNTAKLDALQDIIEDYVLGAGKKLVIFARFIPEVTAIMKMIDKTFQKTGKKQVAIYGAIKKEDRGPIIKQFQEDPDTVIIVGQIDTLGVGVTLTAADTCVYYSKNFNYATYEQSLSRIHRIGQRNTCTYIDLETEGTVDEMIGKALARKEDMAKTVVDDWRAYFE
;
A
#
# COMPACT_ATOMS: atom_id res chain seq x y z
N GLU A 1 -7.20 -4.88 -13.69
CA GLU A 1 -6.81 -3.75 -12.83
C GLU A 1 -7.71 -2.52 -13.12
N SER A 2 -9.04 -2.72 -13.08
CA SER A 2 -10.02 -1.67 -13.41
C SER A 2 -10.03 -0.51 -12.42
N GLN A 3 -9.54 -0.69 -11.20
CA GLN A 3 -9.40 0.39 -10.23
C GLN A 3 -8.50 1.54 -10.70
N ARG A 4 -7.70 1.34 -11.75
CA ARG A 4 -6.88 2.42 -12.35
C ARG A 4 -7.74 3.49 -13.04
N ILE A 5 -8.97 3.19 -13.40
CA ILE A 5 -9.91 4.13 -13.98
C ILE A 5 -10.99 4.61 -12.99
N LYS A 6 -10.77 4.48 -11.68
CA LYS A 6 -11.74 4.88 -10.64
C LYS A 6 -12.06 6.39 -10.63
N THR A 7 -11.07 7.22 -10.97
CA THR A 7 -11.20 8.68 -10.96
C THR A 7 -11.92 9.15 -12.23
N HIS A 8 -13.16 9.60 -12.10
CA HIS A 8 -14.09 9.85 -13.20
C HIS A 8 -13.64 10.92 -14.21
N ASP A 9 -12.89 11.93 -13.76
CA ASP A 9 -12.41 13.08 -14.55
C ASP A 9 -10.96 12.96 -15.02
N ALA A 10 -10.25 11.88 -14.66
CA ALA A 10 -8.91 11.61 -15.16
C ALA A 10 -8.93 11.36 -16.68
N GLU A 11 -7.94 11.86 -17.39
CA GLU A 11 -7.81 11.70 -18.86
C GLU A 11 -7.81 10.22 -19.29
N GLN A 12 -7.13 9.36 -18.50
CA GLN A 12 -7.14 7.92 -18.73
C GLN A 12 -8.56 7.34 -18.66
N SER A 13 -9.34 7.72 -17.62
CA SER A 13 -10.72 7.25 -17.45
C SER A 13 -11.61 7.71 -18.58
N LYS A 14 -11.53 8.98 -18.98
CA LYS A 14 -12.27 9.53 -20.11
C LYS A 14 -11.94 8.82 -21.43
N ALA A 15 -10.66 8.52 -21.67
CA ALA A 15 -10.23 7.80 -22.88
C ALA A 15 -10.80 6.38 -22.89
N ILE A 16 -10.74 5.66 -21.76
CA ILE A 16 -11.28 4.31 -21.64
C ILE A 16 -12.81 4.31 -21.72
N HIS A 17 -13.52 5.32 -21.19
CA HIS A 17 -14.97 5.43 -21.35
C HIS A 17 -15.37 5.59 -22.83
N LYS A 18 -14.65 6.43 -23.60
CA LYS A 18 -14.90 6.60 -25.06
C LYS A 18 -14.67 5.28 -25.82
N LEU A 19 -13.61 4.56 -25.47
CA LEU A 19 -13.34 3.24 -26.03
C LEU A 19 -14.44 2.24 -25.69
N GLY A 20 -14.90 2.23 -24.43
CA GLY A 20 -16.00 1.39 -23.97
C GLY A 20 -17.33 1.67 -24.68
N ASP A 21 -17.61 2.93 -25.02
CA ASP A 21 -18.82 3.28 -25.78
C ASP A 21 -18.86 2.69 -27.20
N GLN A 22 -17.69 2.33 -27.75
CA GLN A 22 -17.56 1.71 -29.09
C GLN A 22 -17.46 0.17 -29.01
N ALA A 23 -17.15 -0.40 -27.84
CA ALA A 23 -16.92 -1.81 -27.67
C ALA A 23 -18.25 -2.56 -27.52
N ARG A 24 -18.40 -3.66 -28.28
CA ARG A 24 -19.56 -4.56 -28.20
C ARG A 24 -19.55 -5.39 -26.91
N TYR A 25 -18.38 -5.90 -26.52
CA TYR A 25 -18.18 -6.70 -25.33
C TYR A 25 -17.17 -6.03 -24.40
N LYS A 26 -17.45 -6.02 -23.12
CA LYS A 26 -16.63 -5.36 -22.12
C LYS A 26 -16.49 -6.26 -20.89
N LEU A 27 -15.29 -6.31 -20.34
CA LEU A 27 -14.98 -7.03 -19.12
C LEU A 27 -14.06 -6.16 -18.27
N ILE A 28 -14.29 -6.11 -16.98
CA ILE A 28 -13.37 -5.54 -16.02
C ILE A 28 -12.96 -6.60 -15.01
N LEU A 29 -11.70 -6.56 -14.59
CA LEU A 29 -11.14 -7.43 -13.57
C LEU A 29 -10.41 -6.59 -12.54
N SER A 30 -10.70 -6.80 -11.27
CA SER A 30 -10.03 -6.17 -10.14
C SER A 30 -10.23 -7.02 -8.89
N GLY A 31 -9.18 -7.18 -8.10
CA GLY A 31 -9.29 -7.71 -6.74
C GLY A 31 -9.74 -6.63 -5.73
N THR A 32 -9.59 -5.34 -6.07
CA THR A 32 -9.85 -4.19 -5.21
C THR A 32 -10.57 -3.08 -5.96
N PRO A 33 -11.84 -3.28 -6.36
CA PRO A 33 -12.58 -2.27 -7.13
C PRO A 33 -12.81 -0.99 -6.35
N VAL A 34 -12.99 -1.08 -5.03
CA VAL A 34 -13.13 0.06 -4.10
C VAL A 34 -11.80 0.26 -3.36
N GLN A 35 -11.16 1.41 -3.56
CA GLN A 35 -9.85 1.70 -2.97
C GLN A 35 -9.87 2.81 -1.92
N ASN A 36 -10.68 3.84 -2.13
CA ASN A 36 -10.76 4.99 -1.25
C ASN A 36 -12.18 5.20 -0.73
N ASP A 37 -13.16 5.14 -1.63
CA ASP A 37 -14.54 5.47 -1.35
C ASP A 37 -15.48 4.58 -2.17
N ALA A 38 -16.69 4.32 -1.66
CA ALA A 38 -17.69 3.54 -2.38
C ALA A 38 -18.04 4.10 -3.77
N ILE A 39 -17.80 5.40 -4.00
CA ILE A 39 -18.02 6.03 -5.30
C ILE A 39 -16.93 5.71 -6.35
N ASP A 40 -15.82 5.08 -5.97
CA ASP A 40 -14.76 4.63 -6.89
C ASP A 40 -15.29 3.67 -7.97
N ILE A 41 -16.41 3.02 -7.69
CA ILE A 41 -17.01 2.03 -8.58
C ILE A 41 -17.67 2.64 -9.82
N TRP A 42 -18.15 3.89 -9.74
CA TRP A 42 -18.91 4.51 -10.82
C TRP A 42 -18.15 4.52 -12.15
N SER A 43 -16.91 4.94 -12.15
CA SER A 43 -16.12 5.09 -13.38
C SER A 43 -15.81 3.74 -14.02
N GLN A 44 -15.65 2.71 -13.24
CA GLN A 44 -15.45 1.34 -13.71
C GLN A 44 -16.73 0.81 -14.37
N TYR A 45 -17.88 1.01 -13.76
CA TYR A 45 -19.19 0.63 -14.31
C TYR A 45 -19.62 1.53 -15.48
N ARG A 46 -19.20 2.80 -15.51
CA ARG A 46 -19.39 3.67 -16.68
C ARG A 46 -18.72 3.10 -17.93
N PHE A 47 -17.58 2.46 -17.77
CA PHE A 47 -16.94 1.69 -18.85
C PHE A 47 -17.69 0.40 -19.13
N LEU A 48 -17.99 -0.40 -18.11
CA LEU A 48 -18.57 -1.74 -18.24
C LEU A 48 -19.99 -1.69 -18.82
N ASP A 49 -20.90 -1.03 -18.10
CA ASP A 49 -22.28 -0.81 -18.50
C ASP A 49 -22.84 0.48 -17.85
N ALA A 50 -22.99 1.52 -18.64
CA ALA A 50 -23.50 2.80 -18.18
C ALA A 50 -24.99 2.77 -17.77
N SER A 51 -25.74 1.71 -18.04
CA SER A 51 -27.16 1.60 -17.61
C SER A 51 -27.29 1.34 -16.12
N ILE A 52 -26.29 0.74 -15.48
CA ILE A 52 -26.29 0.37 -14.05
C ILE A 52 -26.32 1.61 -13.15
N PHE A 53 -25.36 2.52 -13.33
CA PHE A 53 -25.20 3.72 -12.49
C PHE A 53 -25.39 5.05 -13.24
N GLY A 54 -25.73 5.00 -14.51
CA GLY A 54 -25.90 6.18 -15.35
C GLY A 54 -24.58 6.77 -15.87
N ARG A 55 -24.72 7.74 -16.78
CA ARG A 55 -23.58 8.41 -17.43
C ARG A 55 -23.10 9.65 -16.67
N ASN A 56 -23.83 10.11 -15.65
CA ASN A 56 -23.52 11.34 -14.92
C ASN A 56 -23.01 11.02 -13.52
N PHE A 57 -21.72 11.28 -13.30
CA PHE A 57 -21.06 11.06 -12.01
C PHE A 57 -21.70 11.85 -10.87
N TYR A 58 -22.08 13.10 -11.11
CA TYR A 58 -22.64 13.95 -10.04
C TYR A 58 -24.02 13.48 -9.59
N GLN A 59 -24.84 12.96 -10.49
CA GLN A 59 -26.11 12.32 -10.13
C GLN A 59 -25.89 11.07 -9.30
N PHE A 60 -24.94 10.21 -9.70
CA PHE A 60 -24.54 9.02 -8.94
C PHE A 60 -24.02 9.41 -7.55
N ARG A 61 -23.04 10.33 -7.49
CA ARG A 61 -22.49 10.81 -6.22
C ARG A 61 -23.58 11.36 -5.29
N ASN A 62 -24.48 12.22 -5.78
CA ASN A 62 -25.55 12.82 -4.99
C ASN A 62 -26.56 11.78 -4.50
N ARG A 63 -26.70 10.65 -5.20
CA ARG A 63 -27.56 9.54 -4.77
C ARG A 63 -26.95 8.76 -3.62
N TYR A 64 -25.65 8.47 -3.66
CA TYR A 64 -25.02 7.53 -2.75
C TYR A 64 -24.09 8.16 -1.72
N ALA A 65 -23.61 9.38 -1.91
CA ALA A 65 -22.71 10.05 -0.98
C ALA A 65 -23.39 11.24 -0.26
N ILE A 66 -23.02 11.43 1.00
CA ILE A 66 -23.36 12.61 1.81
C ILE A 66 -22.16 13.56 1.78
N MET A 67 -22.35 14.73 1.18
CA MET A 67 -21.31 15.73 1.05
C MET A 67 -21.33 16.69 2.24
N GLY A 68 -20.15 16.94 2.83
CA GLY A 68 -19.96 17.83 3.98
C GLY A 68 -18.56 18.43 4.00
N GLY A 69 -18.10 18.85 5.18
CA GLY A 69 -16.81 19.50 5.36
C GLY A 69 -16.73 20.89 4.76
N PHE A 70 -15.51 21.42 4.61
CA PHE A 70 -15.28 22.74 4.05
C PHE A 70 -15.79 22.83 2.60
N ASN A 71 -16.66 23.79 2.32
CA ASN A 71 -17.33 23.99 1.01
C ASN A 71 -18.11 22.76 0.49
N ARG A 72 -18.52 21.82 1.35
CA ARG A 72 -19.23 20.58 0.99
C ARG A 72 -18.50 19.77 -0.10
N LYS A 73 -17.19 19.74 -0.06
CA LYS A 73 -16.36 19.00 -1.03
C LYS A 73 -15.90 17.63 -0.54
N GLN A 74 -16.14 17.32 0.73
CA GLN A 74 -15.74 16.05 1.33
C GLN A 74 -16.93 15.11 1.46
N ILE A 75 -16.70 13.82 1.26
CA ILE A 75 -17.67 12.78 1.58
C ILE A 75 -17.56 12.54 3.09
N VAL A 76 -18.66 12.80 3.80
CA VAL A 76 -18.77 12.60 5.26
C VAL A 76 -19.61 11.39 5.61
N GLY A 77 -20.21 10.73 4.65
CA GLY A 77 -21.02 9.52 4.82
C GLY A 77 -21.62 9.04 3.52
N TYR A 78 -22.37 7.95 3.61
CA TYR A 78 -23.05 7.33 2.47
C TYR A 78 -24.53 7.14 2.78
N LYS A 79 -25.32 7.00 1.74
CA LYS A 79 -26.75 6.68 1.78
C LYS A 79 -27.07 5.68 0.68
N ASP A 80 -28.12 4.89 0.87
CA ASP A 80 -28.58 3.86 -0.09
C ASP A 80 -27.45 2.90 -0.53
N LEU A 81 -26.56 2.50 0.43
CA LEU A 81 -25.48 1.54 0.13
C LEU A 81 -26.05 0.20 -0.34
N ASP A 82 -27.15 -0.28 0.23
CA ASP A 82 -27.82 -1.50 -0.20
C ASP A 82 -28.28 -1.42 -1.67
N GLY A 83 -28.78 -0.26 -2.08
CA GLY A 83 -29.15 -0.01 -3.48
C GLY A 83 -27.93 0.00 -4.40
N LEU A 84 -26.81 0.55 -3.94
CA LEU A 84 -25.55 0.54 -4.67
C LEU A 84 -25.04 -0.90 -4.84
N ILE A 85 -24.96 -1.67 -3.76
CA ILE A 85 -24.46 -3.05 -3.73
C ILE A 85 -25.34 -3.95 -4.62
N ARG A 86 -26.68 -3.87 -4.50
CA ARG A 86 -27.58 -4.64 -5.38
C ARG A 86 -27.34 -4.38 -6.86
N LYS A 87 -27.14 -3.11 -7.23
CA LYS A 87 -26.87 -2.74 -8.63
C LYS A 87 -25.50 -3.22 -9.11
N GLU A 88 -24.48 -3.08 -8.26
CA GLU A 88 -23.14 -3.58 -8.54
C GLU A 88 -23.19 -5.08 -8.86
N HIS A 89 -23.75 -5.86 -7.96
CA HIS A 89 -23.79 -7.31 -8.08
C HIS A 89 -24.81 -7.84 -9.11
N SER A 90 -25.62 -6.96 -9.74
CA SER A 90 -26.53 -7.41 -10.81
C SER A 90 -25.78 -7.96 -12.04
N ILE A 91 -24.54 -7.53 -12.27
CA ILE A 91 -23.69 -7.96 -13.40
C ILE A 91 -22.27 -8.35 -12.97
N ALA A 92 -21.97 -8.33 -11.66
CA ALA A 92 -20.67 -8.69 -11.13
C ALA A 92 -20.67 -10.13 -10.59
N PHE A 93 -19.55 -10.82 -10.81
CA PHE A 93 -19.21 -12.04 -10.11
C PHE A 93 -18.08 -11.76 -9.13
N ARG A 94 -18.26 -12.15 -7.88
CA ARG A 94 -17.29 -12.01 -6.80
C ARG A 94 -17.01 -13.37 -6.18
N ILE A 95 -15.74 -13.69 -6.04
CA ILE A 95 -15.25 -14.83 -5.27
C ILE A 95 -14.07 -14.37 -4.42
N THR A 96 -14.06 -14.73 -3.15
CA THR A 96 -12.95 -14.43 -2.25
C THR A 96 -11.82 -15.46 -2.40
N LYS A 97 -10.64 -15.17 -1.88
CA LYS A 97 -9.53 -16.13 -1.88
C LYS A 97 -9.87 -17.35 -1.04
N GLU A 98 -10.52 -17.14 0.10
CA GLU A 98 -10.93 -18.16 1.03
C GLU A 98 -11.97 -19.12 0.43
N GLU A 99 -12.85 -18.62 -0.44
CA GLU A 99 -13.83 -19.45 -1.18
C GLU A 99 -13.21 -20.20 -2.36
N ALA A 100 -12.19 -19.62 -2.99
CA ALA A 100 -11.63 -20.13 -4.24
C ALA A 100 -10.46 -21.07 -4.05
N ILE A 101 -9.68 -20.91 -2.98
CA ILE A 101 -8.36 -21.52 -2.81
C ILE A 101 -8.13 -21.83 -1.33
N ASP A 102 -7.64 -23.03 -1.04
CA ASP A 102 -7.13 -23.36 0.28
C ASP A 102 -5.72 -22.75 0.44
N LEU A 103 -5.62 -21.72 1.24
CA LEU A 103 -4.38 -21.03 1.55
C LEU A 103 -4.08 -21.11 3.05
N PRO A 104 -2.80 -21.13 3.45
CA PRO A 104 -2.44 -21.13 4.86
C PRO A 104 -2.88 -19.83 5.56
N GLU A 105 -2.92 -19.87 6.88
CA GLU A 105 -3.29 -18.72 7.72
C GLU A 105 -2.35 -17.53 7.53
N GLN A 106 -2.86 -16.34 7.85
CA GLN A 106 -2.10 -15.10 7.88
C GLN A 106 -1.99 -14.57 9.30
N THR A 107 -0.79 -14.19 9.71
CA THR A 107 -0.50 -13.60 11.02
C THR A 107 0.07 -12.18 10.83
N PHE A 108 -0.49 -11.21 11.53
CA PHE A 108 -0.08 -9.81 11.49
C PHE A 108 0.52 -9.39 12.82
N ILE A 109 1.77 -8.91 12.80
CA ILE A 109 2.53 -8.49 13.97
C ILE A 109 2.90 -7.02 13.80
N LYS A 110 2.61 -6.19 14.81
CA LYS A 110 3.13 -4.82 14.89
C LYS A 110 4.33 -4.81 15.82
N ARG A 111 5.51 -4.54 15.26
CA ARG A 111 6.73 -4.31 16.04
C ARG A 111 6.92 -2.81 16.23
N LYS A 112 6.67 -2.34 17.44
CA LYS A 112 6.85 -0.95 17.79
C LYS A 112 8.32 -0.60 17.95
N VAL A 113 8.71 0.54 17.37
CA VAL A 113 10.07 1.06 17.41
C VAL A 113 10.04 2.42 18.08
N GLN A 114 10.96 2.66 19.00
CA GLN A 114 11.08 3.94 19.72
C GLN A 114 12.23 4.75 19.17
N LEU A 115 11.98 6.03 18.89
CA LEU A 115 13.03 6.99 18.59
C LEU A 115 13.79 7.33 19.86
N GLY A 116 15.10 7.53 19.73
CA GLY A 116 15.90 8.13 20.79
C GLY A 116 15.41 9.55 21.12
N LYS A 117 15.87 10.10 22.24
CA LYS A 117 15.42 11.43 22.69
C LYS A 117 15.70 12.52 21.66
N LYS A 118 16.92 12.54 21.11
CA LYS A 118 17.33 13.55 20.11
C LYS A 118 16.49 13.46 18.83
N GLU A 119 16.28 12.27 18.33
CA GLU A 119 15.49 11.99 17.12
C GLU A 119 14.01 12.34 17.33
N LYS A 120 13.47 12.04 18.52
CA LYS A 120 12.11 12.42 18.91
C LYS A 120 11.95 13.93 19.02
N ASP A 121 12.93 14.62 19.58
CA ASP A 121 12.93 16.10 19.67
C ASP A 121 12.96 16.73 18.27
N LEU A 122 13.82 16.24 17.38
CA LEU A 122 13.88 16.66 15.98
C LEU A 122 12.55 16.41 15.25
N TYR A 123 11.97 15.22 15.42
CA TYR A 123 10.66 14.87 14.84
C TYR A 123 9.57 15.86 15.31
N ASN A 124 9.51 16.12 16.59
CA ASN A 124 8.55 17.05 17.19
C ASN A 124 8.77 18.50 16.73
N GLN A 125 10.01 18.92 16.57
CA GLN A 125 10.35 20.24 16.01
C GLN A 125 9.81 20.39 14.59
N ILE A 126 10.09 19.43 13.70
CA ILE A 126 9.60 19.45 12.31
C ILE A 126 8.07 19.37 12.27
N LYS A 127 7.45 18.55 13.13
CA LYS A 127 6.00 18.47 13.24
C LYS A 127 5.38 19.81 13.65
N ARG A 128 5.95 20.49 14.64
CA ARG A 128 5.46 21.80 15.14
C ARG A 128 5.65 22.91 14.10
N SER A 129 6.82 23.00 13.45
CA SER A 129 7.05 23.99 12.39
C SER A 129 6.10 23.78 11.22
N SER A 130 5.87 22.51 10.84
CA SER A 130 4.88 22.15 9.82
C SER A 130 3.47 22.59 10.19
N TYR A 131 3.06 22.43 11.44
CA TYR A 131 1.76 22.87 11.92
C TYR A 131 1.64 24.40 11.96
N ALA A 132 2.67 25.09 12.44
CA ALA A 132 2.69 26.56 12.50
C ALA A 132 2.58 27.22 11.12
N GLU A 133 3.31 26.70 10.13
CA GLU A 133 3.22 27.19 8.75
C GLU A 133 1.87 26.93 8.10
N LEU A 134 1.22 25.78 8.42
CA LEU A 134 -0.14 25.49 7.96
C LEU A 134 -1.18 26.37 8.66
N SER A 135 -0.91 26.92 9.84
CA SER A 135 -1.84 27.75 10.63
C SER A 135 -1.76 29.24 10.33
N ASN A 136 -0.72 29.72 9.68
CA ASN A 136 -0.45 31.15 9.45
C ASN A 136 -1.27 31.80 8.31
N GLY A 137 -2.36 31.19 7.87
CA GLY A 137 -3.34 31.85 6.99
C GLY A 137 -3.03 31.83 5.50
N ASP A 138 -1.90 31.30 5.09
CA ASP A 138 -1.61 31.02 3.69
C ASP A 138 -2.51 29.90 3.17
N LYS A 139 -2.90 29.95 1.90
CA LYS A 139 -3.77 28.93 1.29
C LYS A 139 -3.15 27.54 1.48
N ILE A 140 -3.69 26.78 2.47
CA ILE A 140 -3.30 25.38 2.70
C ILE A 140 -3.69 24.60 1.46
N THR A 141 -2.70 24.17 0.69
CA THR A 141 -2.92 23.25 -0.43
C THR A 141 -2.71 21.81 0.05
N ALA A 142 -3.44 20.87 -0.56
CA ALA A 142 -3.21 19.45 -0.30
C ALA A 142 -1.74 19.05 -0.55
N THR A 143 -1.09 19.66 -1.54
CA THR A 143 0.32 19.47 -1.87
C THR A 143 1.24 19.81 -0.70
N THR A 144 1.02 20.95 -0.02
CA THR A 144 1.83 21.39 1.13
C THR A 144 1.71 20.40 2.30
N VAL A 145 0.50 19.95 2.62
CA VAL A 145 0.26 18.94 3.67
C VAL A 145 0.95 17.62 3.34
N LEU A 146 0.81 17.14 2.10
CA LEU A 146 1.43 15.89 1.66
C LEU A 146 2.96 15.94 1.74
N THR A 147 3.59 17.04 1.31
CA THR A 147 5.04 17.20 1.39
C THR A 147 5.54 17.11 2.83
N ARG A 148 4.81 17.69 3.79
CA ARG A 148 5.18 17.65 5.21
C ARG A 148 5.01 16.27 5.81
N LEU A 149 3.92 15.58 5.49
CA LEU A 149 3.73 14.19 5.89
C LEU A 149 4.83 13.28 5.33
N LEU A 150 5.27 13.52 4.10
CA LEU A 150 6.41 12.80 3.50
C LEU A 150 7.71 13.03 4.27
N ARG A 151 8.04 14.27 4.65
CA ARG A 151 9.23 14.57 5.46
C ARG A 151 9.17 13.90 6.83
N LEU A 152 8.02 13.95 7.50
CA LEU A 152 7.83 13.27 8.78
C LEU A 152 7.98 11.75 8.63
N GLN A 153 7.53 11.18 7.52
CA GLN A 153 7.68 9.75 7.26
C GLN A 153 9.12 9.37 6.96
N GLN A 154 9.85 10.16 6.19
CA GLN A 154 11.28 9.95 5.94
C GLN A 154 12.06 9.96 7.27
N LEU A 155 11.76 10.90 8.16
CA LEU A 155 12.41 10.98 9.47
C LEU A 155 12.07 9.76 10.36
N ALA A 156 10.81 9.31 10.37
CA ALA A 156 10.40 8.07 11.05
C ALA A 156 11.11 6.85 10.48
N GLY A 157 11.40 6.84 9.17
CA GLY A 157 12.15 5.80 8.45
C GLY A 157 13.67 5.88 8.62
N GLY A 158 14.18 6.92 9.28
CA GLY A 158 15.60 7.11 9.57
C GLY A 158 16.33 8.14 8.70
N PHE A 159 15.66 8.80 7.77
CA PHE A 159 16.28 9.72 6.81
C PHE A 159 15.69 11.12 6.86
N LEU A 160 16.52 12.10 6.54
CA LEU A 160 16.11 13.48 6.30
C LEU A 160 16.72 13.96 4.99
N VAL A 161 15.91 14.62 4.17
CA VAL A 161 16.37 15.40 3.01
C VAL A 161 16.24 16.86 3.40
N THR A 162 17.37 17.57 3.49
CA THR A 162 17.39 18.99 3.80
C THR A 162 17.26 19.83 2.53
N ASP A 163 16.75 21.04 2.66
CA ASP A 163 16.58 21.95 1.51
C ASP A 163 17.93 22.39 0.90
N ASP A 164 19.02 22.30 1.69
CA ASP A 164 20.39 22.65 1.26
C ASP A 164 21.13 21.49 0.59
N SER A 165 20.60 20.26 0.67
CA SER A 165 21.24 19.06 0.15
C SER A 165 20.19 18.10 -0.42
N ASP A 166 20.26 17.84 -1.74
CA ASP A 166 19.44 16.81 -2.37
C ASP A 166 19.81 15.38 -1.93
N LYS A 167 20.82 15.22 -1.08
CA LYS A 167 21.28 13.92 -0.58
C LYS A 167 20.58 13.58 0.74
N PRO A 168 19.91 12.42 0.81
CA PRO A 168 19.32 11.95 2.05
C PRO A 168 20.40 11.61 3.08
N GLU A 169 20.26 12.16 4.29
CA GLU A 169 21.13 11.88 5.42
C GLU A 169 20.47 10.89 6.38
N LEU A 170 21.23 9.90 6.85
CA LEU A 170 20.77 8.96 7.88
C LEU A 170 20.80 9.69 9.24
N VAL A 171 19.65 9.90 9.86
CA VAL A 171 19.50 10.62 11.13
C VAL A 171 19.17 9.73 12.32
N ASN A 172 18.65 8.52 12.06
CA ASN A 172 18.47 7.51 13.10
C ASN A 172 18.52 6.08 12.52
N THR A 173 18.83 5.09 13.36
CA THR A 173 18.91 3.67 12.97
C THR A 173 17.84 2.79 13.62
N ALA A 174 16.93 3.36 14.41
CA ALA A 174 16.01 2.61 15.25
C ALA A 174 15.22 1.51 14.49
N LYS A 175 14.71 1.82 13.28
CA LYS A 175 14.06 0.80 12.43
C LYS A 175 15.06 -0.18 11.80
N LEU A 176 16.27 0.27 11.47
CA LEU A 176 17.31 -0.62 10.94
C LEU A 176 17.75 -1.63 12.00
N ASP A 177 17.93 -1.19 13.24
CA ASP A 177 18.29 -2.06 14.36
C ASP A 177 17.20 -3.10 14.63
N ALA A 178 15.93 -2.67 14.66
CA ALA A 178 14.79 -3.57 14.79
C ALA A 178 14.65 -4.55 13.62
N LEU A 179 14.99 -4.13 12.39
CA LEU A 179 15.00 -5.01 11.22
C LEU A 179 16.18 -5.99 11.28
N GLN A 180 17.34 -5.57 11.77
CA GLN A 180 18.49 -6.44 11.95
C GLN A 180 18.16 -7.59 12.89
N ASP A 181 17.52 -7.35 14.05
CA ASP A 181 17.07 -8.40 14.96
C ASP A 181 16.16 -9.41 14.25
N ILE A 182 15.21 -8.93 13.43
CA ILE A 182 14.31 -9.80 12.66
C ILE A 182 15.09 -10.66 11.67
N ILE A 183 16.10 -10.09 10.99
CA ILE A 183 16.93 -10.84 10.04
C ILE A 183 17.76 -11.90 10.77
N GLU A 184 18.32 -11.57 11.92
CA GLU A 184 19.07 -12.51 12.74
C GLU A 184 18.19 -13.68 13.20
N ASP A 185 16.97 -13.41 13.69
CA ASP A 185 16.04 -14.42 14.17
C ASP A 185 15.48 -15.30 13.02
N TYR A 186 14.89 -14.67 12.00
CA TYR A 186 14.13 -15.39 10.96
C TYR A 186 15.04 -15.97 9.86
N VAL A 187 16.09 -15.24 9.46
CA VAL A 187 16.94 -15.65 8.35
C VAL A 187 18.11 -16.48 8.84
N LEU A 188 18.90 -15.96 9.78
CA LEU A 188 20.09 -16.66 10.26
C LEU A 188 19.74 -17.75 11.27
N GLY A 189 18.79 -17.50 12.18
CA GLY A 189 18.36 -18.44 13.21
C GLY A 189 17.44 -19.54 12.66
N ALA A 190 16.37 -19.16 11.96
CA ALA A 190 15.36 -20.10 11.48
C ALA A 190 15.56 -20.56 10.01
N GLY A 191 16.54 -20.04 9.28
CA GLY A 191 16.85 -20.42 7.89
C GLY A 191 15.78 -20.05 6.87
N LYS A 192 14.91 -19.08 7.19
CA LYS A 192 13.79 -18.66 6.34
C LYS A 192 14.19 -17.58 5.34
N LYS A 193 13.46 -17.51 4.22
CA LYS A 193 13.57 -16.38 3.30
C LYS A 193 12.65 -15.25 3.75
N LEU A 194 13.06 -14.00 3.48
CA LEU A 194 12.38 -12.81 3.94
C LEU A 194 12.11 -11.82 2.78
N VAL A 195 10.90 -11.28 2.71
CA VAL A 195 10.55 -10.15 1.85
C VAL A 195 10.52 -8.88 2.69
N ILE A 196 11.18 -7.81 2.23
CA ILE A 196 11.19 -6.52 2.92
C ILE A 196 10.65 -5.45 1.99
N PHE A 197 9.56 -4.81 2.39
CA PHE A 197 9.00 -3.67 1.69
C PHE A 197 9.40 -2.36 2.36
N ALA A 198 9.88 -1.41 1.56
CA ALA A 198 10.18 -0.05 1.97
C ALA A 198 9.54 0.94 0.98
N ARG A 199 9.33 2.17 1.40
CA ARG A 199 8.72 3.21 0.56
C ARG A 199 9.77 4.01 -0.21
N PHE A 200 10.85 4.38 0.45
CA PHE A 200 11.83 5.32 -0.09
C PHE A 200 13.12 4.60 -0.54
N ILE A 201 13.72 5.08 -1.64
CA ILE A 201 14.99 4.54 -2.16
C ILE A 201 16.12 4.62 -1.11
N PRO A 202 16.27 5.71 -0.32
CA PRO A 202 17.26 5.75 0.75
C PRO A 202 17.10 4.64 1.80
N GLU A 203 15.85 4.28 2.15
CA GLU A 203 15.57 3.14 3.03
C GLU A 203 16.08 1.83 2.42
N VAL A 204 15.71 1.56 1.15
CA VAL A 204 16.18 0.36 0.43
C VAL A 204 17.71 0.30 0.44
N THR A 205 18.38 1.40 0.13
CA THR A 205 19.85 1.47 0.09
C THR A 205 20.47 1.21 1.46
N ALA A 206 19.92 1.77 2.53
CA ALA A 206 20.44 1.55 3.89
C ALA A 206 20.19 0.12 4.37
N ILE A 207 19.01 -0.43 4.09
CA ILE A 207 18.67 -1.82 4.39
C ILE A 207 19.66 -2.75 3.68
N MET A 208 19.88 -2.57 2.37
CA MET A 208 20.84 -3.37 1.61
C MET A 208 22.25 -3.30 2.21
N LYS A 209 22.73 -2.09 2.54
CA LYS A 209 24.05 -1.89 3.17
C LYS A 209 24.15 -2.57 4.54
N MET A 210 23.10 -2.54 5.33
CA MET A 210 23.04 -3.23 6.64
C MET A 210 23.09 -4.75 6.44
N ILE A 211 22.31 -5.30 5.50
CA ILE A 211 22.29 -6.73 5.21
C ILE A 211 23.64 -7.20 4.65
N ASP A 212 24.28 -6.46 3.75
CA ASP A 212 25.63 -6.77 3.24
C ASP A 212 26.61 -6.94 4.38
N LYS A 213 26.59 -6.04 5.36
CA LYS A 213 27.45 -6.13 6.54
C LYS A 213 27.13 -7.36 7.40
N THR A 214 25.86 -7.66 7.59
CA THR A 214 25.39 -8.81 8.37
C THR A 214 25.77 -10.13 7.69
N PHE A 215 25.75 -10.18 6.36
CA PHE A 215 25.99 -11.41 5.58
C PHE A 215 27.45 -11.65 5.20
N GLN A 216 28.39 -10.75 5.50
CA GLN A 216 29.80 -10.84 5.08
C GLN A 216 30.48 -12.21 5.28
N LYS A 217 30.08 -12.95 6.32
CA LYS A 217 30.69 -14.23 6.68
C LYS A 217 29.75 -15.43 6.58
N THR A 218 28.55 -15.24 6.04
CA THR A 218 27.47 -16.25 6.07
C THR A 218 27.30 -16.98 4.75
N GLY A 219 27.85 -16.47 3.65
CA GLY A 219 27.60 -16.95 2.29
C GLY A 219 26.17 -16.65 1.78
N LYS A 220 25.30 -16.03 2.59
CA LYS A 220 23.96 -15.64 2.19
C LYS A 220 23.98 -14.38 1.33
N LYS A 221 22.94 -14.26 0.48
CA LYS A 221 22.80 -13.16 -0.50
C LYS A 221 21.45 -12.48 -0.34
N GLN A 222 21.42 -11.23 -0.73
CA GLN A 222 20.20 -10.47 -0.91
C GLN A 222 20.10 -9.89 -2.32
N VAL A 223 18.88 -9.56 -2.73
CA VAL A 223 18.60 -8.88 -3.99
C VAL A 223 17.62 -7.72 -3.73
N ALA A 224 17.57 -6.73 -4.64
CA ALA A 224 16.66 -5.62 -4.50
C ALA A 224 15.95 -5.28 -5.80
N ILE A 225 14.68 -4.79 -5.67
CA ILE A 225 13.88 -4.25 -6.78
C ILE A 225 13.27 -2.91 -6.36
N TYR A 226 13.73 -1.83 -6.98
CA TYR A 226 13.24 -0.47 -6.77
C TYR A 226 13.26 0.33 -8.07
N GLY A 227 12.85 1.60 -8.05
CA GLY A 227 12.63 2.41 -9.24
C GLY A 227 13.80 2.49 -10.23
N ALA A 228 15.05 2.43 -9.76
CA ALA A 228 16.23 2.47 -10.60
C ALA A 228 16.52 1.14 -11.33
N ILE A 229 15.91 0.02 -10.92
CA ILE A 229 16.10 -1.29 -11.58
C ILE A 229 15.22 -1.34 -12.83
N LYS A 230 15.84 -1.60 -13.99
CA LYS A 230 15.15 -1.73 -15.27
C LYS A 230 14.12 -2.86 -15.24
N LYS A 231 13.06 -2.73 -16.02
CA LYS A 231 11.98 -3.72 -16.05
C LYS A 231 12.47 -5.10 -16.50
N GLU A 232 13.39 -5.13 -17.44
CA GLU A 232 13.99 -6.34 -18.00
C GLU A 232 14.75 -7.16 -16.94
N ASP A 233 15.41 -6.48 -15.99
CA ASP A 233 16.25 -7.10 -14.97
C ASP A 233 15.42 -7.67 -13.79
N ARG A 234 14.18 -7.24 -13.63
CA ARG A 234 13.34 -7.65 -12.48
C ARG A 234 12.99 -9.15 -12.50
N GLY A 235 12.71 -9.70 -13.69
CA GLY A 235 12.38 -11.12 -13.84
C GLY A 235 13.50 -12.04 -13.35
N PRO A 236 14.76 -11.88 -13.84
CA PRO A 236 15.92 -12.60 -13.33
C PRO A 236 16.13 -12.49 -11.81
N ILE A 237 15.97 -11.28 -11.24
CA ILE A 237 16.11 -11.04 -9.79
C ILE A 237 15.07 -11.84 -8.99
N ILE A 238 13.81 -11.83 -9.44
CA ILE A 238 12.72 -12.58 -8.80
C ILE A 238 13.01 -14.07 -8.88
N LYS A 239 13.44 -14.57 -10.04
CA LYS A 239 13.79 -15.97 -10.24
C LYS A 239 14.94 -16.38 -9.32
N GLN A 240 15.98 -15.57 -9.20
CA GLN A 240 17.08 -15.80 -8.28
C GLN A 240 16.59 -15.92 -6.83
N PHE A 241 15.72 -15.00 -6.36
CA PHE A 241 15.14 -15.10 -5.01
C PHE A 241 14.32 -16.38 -4.81
N GLN A 242 13.54 -16.78 -5.82
CA GLN A 242 12.69 -17.96 -5.73
C GLN A 242 13.49 -19.27 -5.71
N GLU A 243 14.52 -19.39 -6.53
CA GLU A 243 15.20 -20.66 -6.84
C GLU A 243 16.56 -20.84 -6.15
N ASP A 244 17.33 -19.75 -5.93
CA ASP A 244 18.65 -19.83 -5.28
C ASP A 244 18.49 -19.97 -3.75
N PRO A 245 18.93 -21.07 -3.12
CA PRO A 245 18.82 -21.27 -1.69
C PRO A 245 19.68 -20.30 -0.86
N ASP A 246 20.69 -19.68 -1.46
CA ASP A 246 21.55 -18.72 -0.79
C ASP A 246 21.02 -17.28 -0.89
N THR A 247 20.16 -17.00 -1.84
CA THR A 247 19.47 -15.71 -1.94
C THR A 247 18.25 -15.73 -1.01
N VAL A 248 18.43 -15.23 0.21
CA VAL A 248 17.45 -15.37 1.31
C VAL A 248 16.64 -14.13 1.59
N ILE A 249 17.04 -12.96 1.09
CA ILE A 249 16.29 -11.71 1.27
C ILE A 249 16.06 -11.04 -0.08
N ILE A 250 14.83 -10.55 -0.28
CA ILE A 250 14.48 -9.59 -1.33
C ILE A 250 13.97 -8.31 -0.70
N VAL A 251 14.59 -7.18 -1.06
CA VAL A 251 14.20 -5.84 -0.61
C VAL A 251 13.58 -5.09 -1.78
N GLY A 252 12.47 -4.38 -1.56
CA GLY A 252 11.92 -3.59 -2.64
C GLY A 252 10.98 -2.48 -2.23
N GLN A 253 10.82 -1.51 -3.15
CA GLN A 253 9.78 -0.52 -3.00
C GLN A 253 8.41 -1.19 -3.17
N ILE A 254 7.50 -0.91 -2.23
CA ILE A 254 6.16 -1.51 -2.22
C ILE A 254 5.41 -1.26 -3.54
N ASP A 255 5.56 -0.07 -4.13
CA ASP A 255 4.94 0.31 -5.40
C ASP A 255 5.55 -0.41 -6.62
N THR A 256 6.76 -0.95 -6.50
CA THR A 256 7.50 -1.61 -7.59
C THR A 256 7.48 -3.13 -7.46
N LEU A 257 7.84 -3.65 -6.29
CA LEU A 257 7.90 -5.08 -5.98
C LEU A 257 6.53 -5.63 -5.56
N GLY A 258 5.66 -4.81 -4.98
CA GLY A 258 4.33 -5.21 -4.52
C GLY A 258 3.33 -5.54 -5.64
N VAL A 259 3.67 -5.42 -6.92
CA VAL A 259 2.73 -5.59 -8.04
C VAL A 259 3.23 -6.66 -9.02
N GLY A 260 2.35 -7.61 -9.37
CA GLY A 260 2.55 -8.52 -10.51
C GLY A 260 3.57 -9.64 -10.33
N VAL A 261 4.18 -9.82 -9.14
CA VAL A 261 5.22 -10.82 -8.90
C VAL A 261 4.76 -11.91 -7.92
N THR A 262 5.42 -13.05 -7.93
CA THR A 262 5.23 -14.16 -6.98
C THR A 262 6.47 -14.30 -6.11
N LEU A 263 6.30 -14.35 -4.77
CA LEU A 263 7.40 -14.42 -3.80
C LEU A 263 7.15 -15.52 -2.76
N THR A 264 6.54 -16.63 -3.18
CA THR A 264 6.12 -17.75 -2.31
C THR A 264 7.28 -18.56 -1.74
N ALA A 265 8.53 -18.32 -2.16
CA ALA A 265 9.70 -18.86 -1.49
C ALA A 265 9.90 -18.32 -0.06
N ALA A 266 9.29 -17.16 0.25
CA ALA A 266 9.20 -16.64 1.61
C ALA A 266 7.81 -16.86 2.20
N ASP A 267 7.75 -17.08 3.49
CA ASP A 267 6.54 -17.10 4.30
C ASP A 267 6.45 -15.88 5.23
N THR A 268 7.45 -15.02 5.25
CA THR A 268 7.53 -13.86 6.12
C THR A 268 7.82 -12.59 5.31
N CYS A 269 7.08 -11.54 5.63
CA CYS A 269 7.20 -10.23 5.00
C CYS A 269 7.32 -9.15 6.07
N VAL A 270 8.28 -8.24 5.93
CA VAL A 270 8.47 -7.07 6.80
C VAL A 270 8.11 -5.80 6.04
N TYR A 271 7.25 -4.99 6.60
CA TYR A 271 6.99 -3.63 6.15
C TYR A 271 7.85 -2.66 6.97
N TYR A 272 8.99 -2.25 6.40
CA TYR A 272 9.84 -1.23 6.98
C TYR A 272 9.14 0.14 6.99
N SER A 273 8.47 0.46 5.91
CA SER A 273 7.62 1.64 5.77
C SER A 273 6.48 1.38 4.74
N LYS A 274 5.33 2.00 4.95
CA LYS A 274 4.13 1.87 4.11
C LYS A 274 3.69 3.24 3.59
N ASN A 275 2.89 3.28 2.55
CA ASN A 275 2.19 4.47 2.07
C ASN A 275 0.69 4.43 2.45
N PHE A 276 -0.04 5.50 2.15
CA PHE A 276 -1.50 5.57 2.37
C PHE A 276 -2.33 4.84 1.29
N ASN A 277 -1.67 4.13 0.36
CA ASN A 277 -2.37 3.44 -0.73
C ASN A 277 -2.76 2.02 -0.31
N TYR A 278 -4.03 1.85 0.08
CA TYR A 278 -4.58 0.56 0.50
C TYR A 278 -4.43 -0.52 -0.59
N ALA A 279 -4.70 -0.18 -1.85
CA ALA A 279 -4.61 -1.17 -2.93
C ALA A 279 -3.18 -1.71 -3.13
N THR A 280 -2.17 -0.83 -3.05
CA THR A 280 -0.76 -1.26 -3.11
C THR A 280 -0.41 -2.15 -1.92
N TYR A 281 -0.88 -1.78 -0.73
CA TYR A 281 -0.67 -2.57 0.48
C TYR A 281 -1.32 -3.97 0.36
N GLU A 282 -2.59 -4.05 0.00
CA GLU A 282 -3.31 -5.31 -0.18
C GLU A 282 -2.67 -6.19 -1.27
N GLN A 283 -2.31 -5.59 -2.41
CA GLN A 283 -1.60 -6.31 -3.46
C GLN A 283 -0.27 -6.87 -2.98
N SER A 284 0.45 -6.16 -2.11
CA SER A 284 1.74 -6.62 -1.56
C SER A 284 1.57 -7.81 -0.61
N LEU A 285 0.50 -7.86 0.19
CA LEU A 285 0.15 -9.03 1.01
C LEU A 285 0.03 -10.29 0.15
N SER A 286 -0.57 -10.16 -1.04
CA SER A 286 -0.78 -11.24 -1.98
C SER A 286 0.49 -11.70 -2.72
N ARG A 287 1.68 -11.20 -2.37
CA ARG A 287 2.94 -11.66 -3.00
C ARG A 287 3.47 -12.95 -2.41
N ILE A 288 3.33 -13.13 -1.10
CA ILE A 288 3.70 -14.35 -0.39
C ILE A 288 2.49 -15.27 -0.11
N HIS A 289 1.31 -14.70 0.15
CA HIS A 289 0.05 -15.44 0.37
C HIS A 289 -0.67 -15.70 -0.96
N ARG A 290 -0.24 -16.73 -1.64
CA ARG A 290 -0.67 -17.05 -3.01
C ARG A 290 -0.61 -18.56 -3.25
N ILE A 291 -1.25 -19.04 -4.32
CA ILE A 291 -1.16 -20.44 -4.78
C ILE A 291 0.30 -20.88 -4.80
N GLY A 292 0.59 -22.00 -4.15
CA GLY A 292 1.93 -22.56 -3.96
C GLY A 292 2.55 -22.29 -2.59
N GLN A 293 1.97 -21.38 -1.78
CA GLN A 293 2.38 -21.21 -0.39
C GLN A 293 1.83 -22.34 0.48
N ARG A 294 2.67 -22.89 1.35
CA ARG A 294 2.33 -24.02 2.25
C ARG A 294 2.45 -23.67 3.74
N ASN A 295 3.12 -22.55 4.04
CA ASN A 295 3.39 -22.11 5.40
C ASN A 295 2.48 -20.95 5.77
N THR A 296 2.15 -20.81 7.06
CA THR A 296 1.53 -19.61 7.61
C THR A 296 2.31 -18.37 7.21
N CYS A 297 1.62 -17.41 6.62
CA CYS A 297 2.23 -16.15 6.17
C CYS A 297 2.29 -15.14 7.31
N THR A 298 3.48 -14.71 7.70
CA THR A 298 3.69 -13.72 8.76
C THR A 298 4.02 -12.36 8.16
N TYR A 299 3.27 -11.33 8.56
CA TYR A 299 3.48 -9.94 8.17
C TYR A 299 3.88 -9.12 9.40
N ILE A 300 5.05 -8.50 9.35
CA ILE A 300 5.62 -7.72 10.45
C ILE A 300 5.65 -6.25 10.03
N ASP A 301 4.89 -5.41 10.71
CA ASP A 301 4.90 -3.95 10.52
C ASP A 301 5.89 -3.32 11.50
N LEU A 302 6.92 -2.63 11.01
CA LEU A 302 7.75 -1.76 11.84
C LEU A 302 7.08 -0.39 11.97
N GLU A 303 6.55 -0.12 13.14
CA GLU A 303 5.80 1.11 13.43
C GLU A 303 6.56 1.97 14.45
N THR A 304 7.01 3.15 14.04
CA THR A 304 7.66 4.09 14.95
C THR A 304 6.61 4.79 15.81
N GLU A 305 6.70 4.62 17.13
CA GLU A 305 5.72 5.13 18.10
C GLU A 305 5.61 6.65 18.09
N GLY A 306 4.39 7.17 18.15
CA GLY A 306 4.09 8.60 18.19
C GLY A 306 4.38 9.34 16.89
N THR A 307 4.53 8.62 15.77
CA THR A 307 4.84 9.22 14.47
C THR A 307 3.71 9.01 13.44
N VAL A 308 3.96 9.52 12.24
CA VAL A 308 3.06 9.34 11.08
C VAL A 308 2.82 7.87 10.70
N ASP A 309 3.68 6.95 11.12
CA ASP A 309 3.50 5.52 10.85
C ASP A 309 2.20 4.98 11.46
N GLU A 310 1.89 5.39 12.71
CA GLU A 310 0.61 5.02 13.35
C GLU A 310 -0.61 5.57 12.58
N MET A 311 -0.47 6.80 12.05
CA MET A 311 -1.53 7.41 11.24
C MET A 311 -1.75 6.65 9.94
N ILE A 312 -0.67 6.21 9.27
CA ILE A 312 -0.74 5.38 8.07
C ILE A 312 -1.42 4.05 8.37
N GLY A 313 -1.02 3.38 9.47
CA GLY A 313 -1.64 2.12 9.89
C GLY A 313 -3.15 2.24 10.10
N LYS A 314 -3.59 3.28 10.82
CA LYS A 314 -5.03 3.57 11.03
C LYS A 314 -5.77 3.89 9.73
N ALA A 315 -5.14 4.64 8.82
CA ALA A 315 -5.74 4.99 7.53
C ALA A 315 -5.92 3.78 6.61
N LEU A 316 -4.95 2.84 6.62
CA LEU A 316 -5.04 1.60 5.86
C LEU A 316 -6.14 0.69 6.41
N ALA A 317 -6.22 0.51 7.73
CA ALA A 317 -7.29 -0.26 8.37
C ALA A 317 -8.69 0.29 8.03
N ARG A 318 -8.86 1.63 8.08
CA ARG A 318 -10.14 2.26 7.71
C ARG A 318 -10.54 1.99 6.25
N LYS A 319 -9.59 1.97 5.32
CA LYS A 319 -9.87 1.68 3.91
C LYS A 319 -10.18 0.21 3.67
N GLU A 320 -9.56 -0.69 4.40
CA GLU A 320 -9.88 -2.10 4.39
C GLU A 320 -11.35 -2.34 4.81
N ASP A 321 -11.78 -1.75 5.92
CA ASP A 321 -13.17 -1.86 6.37
C ASP A 321 -14.17 -1.38 5.32
N MET A 322 -13.88 -0.27 4.64
CA MET A 322 -14.74 0.23 3.56
C MET A 322 -14.78 -0.73 2.37
N ALA A 323 -13.66 -1.31 1.98
CA ALA A 323 -13.62 -2.28 0.89
C ALA A 323 -14.41 -3.55 1.24
N LYS A 324 -14.28 -4.07 2.45
CA LYS A 324 -15.06 -5.22 2.94
C LYS A 324 -16.56 -4.93 2.93
N THR A 325 -16.97 -3.81 3.47
CA THR A 325 -18.40 -3.44 3.54
C THR A 325 -19.05 -3.41 2.16
N VAL A 326 -18.41 -2.83 1.16
CA VAL A 326 -19.02 -2.63 -0.17
C VAL A 326 -18.85 -3.85 -1.08
N VAL A 327 -17.76 -4.60 -0.96
CA VAL A 327 -17.37 -5.64 -1.93
C VAL A 327 -17.52 -7.05 -1.36
N ASP A 328 -17.14 -7.28 -0.11
CA ASP A 328 -17.07 -8.62 0.49
C ASP A 328 -18.32 -8.95 1.34
N ASP A 329 -18.82 -8.00 2.14
CA ASP A 329 -19.93 -8.24 3.09
C ASP A 329 -21.32 -8.00 2.48
N TRP A 330 -21.43 -7.87 1.16
CA TRP A 330 -22.73 -7.62 0.50
C TRP A 330 -23.81 -8.65 0.83
N ARG A 331 -23.42 -9.91 1.06
CA ARG A 331 -24.36 -10.99 1.40
C ARG A 331 -25.05 -10.75 2.74
N ALA A 332 -24.31 -10.25 3.73
CA ALA A 332 -24.86 -9.92 5.05
C ALA A 332 -25.98 -8.87 5.01
N TYR A 333 -26.06 -8.10 3.93
CA TYR A 333 -27.15 -7.13 3.71
C TYR A 333 -28.43 -7.75 3.13
N PHE A 334 -28.36 -9.00 2.69
CA PHE A 334 -29.50 -9.67 1.99
C PHE A 334 -29.98 -10.95 2.69
N GLU A 335 -29.25 -11.41 3.70
CA GLU A 335 -29.66 -12.44 4.65
C GLU A 335 -30.42 -11.85 5.85
#